data_e3cb3f791f14792abee0227846d6b8b2
#
_entry.id   e3cb3f791f14792abee0227846d6b8b2
#
_cell.length_a   1.000
_cell.length_b   1.000
_cell.length_c   1.000
_cell.angle_alpha   90.00
_cell.angle_beta   90.00
_cell.angle_gamma   90.00
#
_symmetry.space_group_name_H-M   'P 1'
#
loop_
_entity.id
_entity.type
_entity.pdbx_description
1 polymer ?
#
loop_
_entity_poly.entity_id
_entity_poly.type
_entity_poly.pdbx_seq_one_letter_code
_entity_poly.pdbx_strand_id
1 'polypeptide(L)' 'MASIIFSAKDIFEQEFGREVRGYSKVEVDEFLDDVIKDYETYAALVKSLRQEIAELKEELSRKPDSAPVQA' A
#
# COMPACT_ATOMS: atom_id res chain seq x y z
N MET A 1 -1.73 -10.42 -7.94
CA MET A 1 -1.38 -9.24 -7.15
C MET A 1 -2.41 -9.01 -6.05
N ALA A 2 -1.97 -8.74 -4.87
CA ALA A 2 -2.88 -8.52 -3.77
C ALA A 2 -3.60 -7.19 -3.96
N SER A 3 -4.88 -7.17 -3.66
CA SER A 3 -5.65 -5.95 -3.79
C SER A 3 -5.84 -5.33 -2.41
N ILE A 4 -6.06 -4.03 -2.43
CA ILE A 4 -6.26 -3.28 -1.20
C ILE A 4 -7.70 -3.45 -0.74
N ILE A 5 -7.90 -3.69 0.53
CA ILE A 5 -9.23 -3.90 1.09
C ILE A 5 -9.92 -2.56 1.34
N PHE A 6 -9.20 -1.62 1.95
CA PHE A 6 -9.80 -0.35 2.34
C PHE A 6 -9.08 0.82 1.70
N SER A 7 -9.85 1.85 1.35
CA SER A 7 -9.29 3.16 1.02
C SER A 7 -9.23 3.98 2.30
N ALA A 8 -8.56 5.12 2.23
CA ALA A 8 -8.51 6.02 3.38
C ALA A 8 -9.91 6.48 3.76
N LYS A 9 -10.77 6.69 2.77
CA LYS A 9 -12.14 7.09 3.03
C LYS A 9 -12.90 6.01 3.78
N ASP A 10 -12.70 4.75 3.38
CA ASP A 10 -13.35 3.63 4.03
C ASP A 10 -12.98 3.56 5.50
N ILE A 11 -11.70 3.79 5.80
CA ILE A 11 -11.23 3.76 7.18
C ILE A 11 -11.86 4.91 7.97
N PHE A 12 -11.93 6.08 7.37
CA PHE A 12 -12.50 7.25 8.02
C PHE A 12 -13.98 7.05 8.34
N GLU A 13 -14.70 6.36 7.47
CA GLU A 13 -16.14 6.20 7.60
C GLU A 13 -16.52 4.91 8.32
N GLN A 14 -15.58 4.13 8.80
CA GLN A 14 -15.87 2.87 9.44
C GLN A 14 -16.67 3.06 10.72
N GLU A 15 -17.72 2.27 10.86
CA GLU A 15 -18.53 2.27 12.06
C GLU A 15 -18.53 0.87 12.65
N PHE A 16 -18.62 0.80 13.95
CA PHE A 16 -18.62 -0.49 14.66
C PHE A 16 -19.88 -0.63 15.48
N GLY A 17 -20.33 -1.86 15.64
CA GLY A 17 -21.44 -2.15 16.54
C GLY A 17 -21.09 -1.79 17.96
N ARG A 18 -22.10 -1.49 18.75
CA ARG A 18 -21.91 -1.07 20.13
C ARG A 18 -22.26 -2.18 21.08
N GLU A 19 -21.50 -2.23 22.15
CA GLU A 19 -21.76 -3.15 23.25
C GLU A 19 -22.06 -2.33 24.48
N VAL A 20 -22.39 -3.02 25.57
CA VAL A 20 -22.73 -2.32 26.82
C VAL A 20 -21.60 -1.39 27.24
N ARG A 21 -20.36 -1.77 27.00
CA ARG A 21 -19.20 -1.00 27.43
C ARG A 21 -18.39 -0.44 26.28
N GLY A 22 -19.06 -0.09 25.18
CA GLY A 22 -18.36 0.51 24.07
C GLY A 22 -18.62 -0.22 22.78
N TYR A 23 -17.62 -0.29 21.93
CA TYR A 23 -17.77 -0.92 20.63
C TYR A 23 -17.55 -2.43 20.74
N SER A 24 -18.03 -3.15 19.74
CA SER A 24 -17.79 -4.57 19.67
C SER A 24 -16.32 -4.85 19.47
N LYS A 25 -15.72 -5.56 20.41
CA LYS A 25 -14.30 -5.88 20.33
C LYS A 25 -14.00 -6.74 19.11
N VAL A 26 -14.90 -7.70 18.82
CA VAL A 26 -14.69 -8.60 17.69
C VAL A 26 -14.68 -7.82 16.38
N GLU A 27 -15.61 -6.89 16.22
CA GLU A 27 -15.67 -6.10 14.99
C GLU A 27 -14.46 -5.22 14.84
N VAL A 28 -14.01 -4.61 15.93
CA VAL A 28 -12.84 -3.76 15.87
C VAL A 28 -11.60 -4.59 15.53
N ASP A 29 -11.46 -5.74 16.16
CA ASP A 29 -10.30 -6.60 15.91
C ASP A 29 -10.27 -7.07 14.45
N GLU A 30 -11.42 -7.46 13.91
CA GLU A 30 -11.49 -7.90 12.53
C GLU A 30 -11.14 -6.76 11.57
N PHE A 31 -11.62 -5.57 11.87
CA PHE A 31 -11.29 -4.41 11.06
C PHE A 31 -9.79 -4.15 11.09
N LEU A 32 -9.20 -4.21 12.26
CA LEU A 32 -7.76 -3.96 12.38
C LEU A 32 -6.93 -5.03 11.68
N ASP A 33 -7.40 -6.27 11.71
CA ASP A 33 -6.71 -7.32 10.95
C ASP A 33 -6.66 -6.99 9.47
N ASP A 34 -7.77 -6.50 8.92
CA ASP A 34 -7.81 -6.12 7.52
C ASP A 34 -6.94 -4.90 7.25
N VAL A 35 -6.91 -3.95 8.18
CA VAL A 35 -6.04 -2.79 8.04
C VAL A 35 -4.58 -3.23 8.01
N ILE A 36 -4.22 -4.19 8.85
CA ILE A 36 -2.85 -4.70 8.86
C ILE A 36 -2.51 -5.34 7.52
N LYS A 37 -3.43 -6.10 6.95
CA LYS A 37 -3.19 -6.71 5.65
C LYS A 37 -2.98 -5.66 4.58
N ASP A 38 -3.78 -4.59 4.63
CA ASP A 38 -3.62 -3.49 3.67
C ASP A 38 -2.27 -2.81 3.84
N TYR A 39 -1.87 -2.60 5.07
CA TYR A 39 -0.59 -1.96 5.35
C TYR A 39 0.55 -2.79 4.78
N GLU A 40 0.48 -4.11 4.98
CA GLU A 40 1.50 -5.00 4.45
C GLU A 40 1.51 -4.99 2.93
N THR A 41 0.32 -4.91 2.32
CA THR A 41 0.22 -4.85 0.87
C THR A 41 0.85 -3.57 0.33
N TYR A 42 0.57 -2.44 0.97
CA TYR A 42 1.17 -1.18 0.56
C TYR A 42 2.68 -1.20 0.73
N ALA A 43 3.16 -1.77 1.82
CA ALA A 43 4.60 -1.87 2.05
C ALA A 43 5.27 -2.68 0.95
N ALA A 44 4.64 -3.78 0.56
CA ALA A 44 5.17 -4.62 -0.52
C ALA A 44 5.16 -3.88 -1.85
N LEU A 45 4.09 -3.14 -2.11
CA LEU A 45 4.00 -2.36 -3.34
C LEU A 45 5.06 -1.28 -3.41
N VAL A 46 5.28 -0.58 -2.30
CA VAL A 46 6.30 0.46 -2.26
C VAL A 46 7.67 -0.14 -2.52
N LYS A 47 7.95 -1.28 -1.88
CA LYS A 47 9.24 -1.94 -2.08
C LYS A 47 9.43 -2.34 -3.53
N SER A 48 8.40 -2.89 -4.15
CA SER A 48 8.45 -3.32 -5.53
C SER A 48 8.69 -2.14 -6.47
N LEU A 49 7.97 -1.04 -6.23
CA LEU A 49 8.13 0.14 -7.06
C LEU A 49 9.52 0.76 -6.92
N ARG A 50 10.06 0.75 -5.71
CA ARG A 50 11.39 1.28 -5.50
C ARG A 50 12.45 0.46 -6.22
N GLN A 51 12.25 -0.86 -6.26
CA GLN A 51 13.16 -1.72 -6.99
C GLN A 51 13.09 -1.44 -8.48
N GLU A 52 11.88 -1.25 -8.99
CA GLU A 52 11.69 -0.93 -10.40
C GLU A 52 12.36 0.38 -10.75
N ILE A 53 12.20 1.38 -9.90
CA ILE A 53 12.84 2.67 -10.13
C ILE A 53 14.35 2.53 -10.15
N ALA A 54 14.89 1.77 -9.22
CA ALA A 54 16.34 1.57 -9.17
C ALA A 54 16.84 0.88 -10.43
N GLU A 55 16.11 -0.12 -10.92
CA GLU A 55 16.50 -0.82 -12.12
C GLU A 55 16.43 0.08 -13.34
N LEU A 56 15.41 0.91 -13.43
CA LEU A 56 15.28 1.83 -14.54
C LEU A 56 16.39 2.88 -14.53
N LYS A 57 16.72 3.36 -13.35
CA LYS A 57 17.82 4.31 -13.23
C LYS A 57 19.14 3.69 -13.66
N GLU A 58 19.34 2.44 -13.30
CA GLU A 58 20.56 1.75 -13.67
C GLU A 58 20.63 1.56 -15.16
N GLU A 59 19.53 1.21 -15.79
CA GLU A 59 19.50 1.06 -17.23
C GLU A 59 19.81 2.36 -17.93
N LEU A 60 19.27 3.45 -17.44
CA LEU A 60 19.56 4.76 -18.02
C LEU A 60 21.04 5.11 -17.92
N SER A 61 21.63 4.77 -16.79
CA SER A 61 23.06 5.03 -16.59
C SER A 61 23.92 4.21 -17.54
N ARG A 62 23.47 3.01 -17.84
CA ARG A 62 24.27 2.10 -18.62
C ARG A 62 24.20 2.33 -20.12
N LYS A 63 23.32 3.19 -20.56
CA LYS A 63 23.14 3.41 -21.99
C LYS A 63 23.50 4.84 -22.36
N PRO A 64 24.74 5.21 -22.24
CA PRO A 64 25.10 6.58 -22.53
C PRO A 64 24.88 6.94 -23.98
N ASP A 65 24.99 5.97 -24.86
CA ASP A 65 24.81 6.26 -26.28
C ASP A 65 23.40 6.66 -26.59
N SER A 66 22.48 5.98 -26.04
CA SER A 66 21.10 6.24 -26.34
C SER A 66 20.70 7.53 -25.77
N ALA A 67 21.48 7.97 -24.99
CA ALA A 67 21.12 9.15 -24.40
C ALA A 67 20.79 10.17 -25.32
N PRO A 68 21.03 10.41 -25.89
CA PRO A 68 20.73 11.32 -26.43
C PRO A 68 19.78 11.86 -26.73
N VAL A 69 19.64 12.13 -26.75
CA VAL A 69 18.89 12.40 -27.03
C VAL A 69 18.51 13.34 -26.70
N GLN A 70 18.48 13.77 -26.53
CA GLN A 70 18.08 14.45 -26.28
C GLN A 70 18.00 15.16 -26.58
N ALA A 71 17.91 15.55 -26.68
CA ALA A 71 17.79 16.31 -26.90
C ALA A 71 17.22 16.98 -27.16
#